data_9e7160cd882ae5bf39ebe9b309f476f1
#
_entry.id   9e7160cd882ae5bf39ebe9b309f476f1
#
_cell.length_a   1.000
_cell.length_b   1.000
_cell.length_c   1.000
_cell.angle_alpha   90.00
_cell.angle_beta   90.00
_cell.angle_gamma   90.00
#
_symmetry.space_group_name_H-M   'P 1'
#
loop_
_entity.id
_entity.type
_entity.pdbx_description
1 polymer ?
#
loop_
_entity_poly.entity_id
_entity_poly.type
_entity_poly.pdbx_seq_one_letter_code
_entity_poly.pdbx_strand_id
1 'polypeptide(L)'
;VLIVGAGPAGLAAALTAARAGALVTVVDEQAEMGGTLLSEPSPMIEGKSAWDWLAATLAELVGMPNVRLMNRTTAIGYYHQNMIGLCQKLTDHLSDVPADAPRERLWRVRAGQVILAQGAIERPMVFDGNDRPGVMMAGAAQTFLNRFGVKVGERPVILTSHDSAWYTAFDLADAGCKVVAIVDTRTDIAPALMQAAMSRQVEVLTGHTATATGGRLRVKSIRVNPVRGGTVGAARTITCDAVLMCGGWTPSLHLFSHTKGSLDWDAKAKAYLPGHKTEAVHIAGAGRGLWGIAAALEDGAKAGADALRDLGRKAGAATYAVTGDRTGTGVTQKELPTDRS
;
A
#
# COMPACT_ATOMS: atom_id res chain seq x y z
N VAL A 1 10.69 4.62 -21.32
CA VAL A 1 9.60 4.56 -20.34
C VAL A 1 10.15 4.89 -18.96
N LEU A 2 9.52 5.81 -18.25
CA LEU A 2 9.80 6.04 -16.80
C LEU A 2 8.69 5.41 -15.98
N ILE A 3 9.06 4.64 -14.96
CA ILE A 3 8.12 3.98 -14.05
C ILE A 3 8.38 4.52 -12.65
N VAL A 4 7.35 5.05 -12.00
CA VAL A 4 7.40 5.61 -10.64
C VAL A 4 6.68 4.66 -9.69
N GLY A 5 7.45 4.07 -8.78
CA GLY A 5 7.04 3.01 -7.86
C GLY A 5 7.46 1.62 -8.35
N ALA A 6 8.21 0.91 -7.52
CA ALA A 6 8.72 -0.44 -7.78
C ALA A 6 7.99 -1.52 -6.95
N GLY A 7 6.70 -1.32 -6.71
CA GLY A 7 5.80 -2.35 -6.19
C GLY A 7 5.41 -3.36 -7.29
N PRO A 8 4.51 -4.32 -7.00
CA PRO A 8 4.14 -5.38 -7.95
C PRO A 8 3.72 -4.84 -9.32
N ALA A 9 2.90 -3.77 -9.37
CA ALA A 9 2.48 -3.17 -10.64
C ALA A 9 3.64 -2.54 -11.41
N GLY A 10 4.52 -1.80 -10.73
CA GLY A 10 5.67 -1.16 -11.37
C GLY A 10 6.69 -2.17 -11.89
N LEU A 11 6.95 -3.23 -11.14
CA LEU A 11 7.86 -4.31 -11.56
C LEU A 11 7.31 -5.11 -12.75
N ALA A 12 6.02 -5.42 -12.77
CA ALA A 12 5.38 -6.08 -13.91
C ALA A 12 5.41 -5.19 -15.17
N ALA A 13 5.18 -3.88 -15.03
CA ALA A 13 5.31 -2.92 -16.11
C ALA A 13 6.75 -2.84 -16.63
N ALA A 14 7.73 -2.85 -15.72
CA ALA A 14 9.15 -2.80 -16.05
C ALA A 14 9.59 -4.03 -16.83
N LEU A 15 9.23 -5.24 -16.37
CA LEU A 15 9.52 -6.49 -17.09
C LEU A 15 8.90 -6.48 -18.49
N THR A 16 7.64 -6.09 -18.60
CA THR A 16 6.94 -6.04 -19.90
C THR A 16 7.64 -5.09 -20.87
N ALA A 17 7.98 -3.89 -20.41
CA ALA A 17 8.61 -2.88 -21.27
C ALA A 17 10.07 -3.24 -21.59
N ALA A 18 10.83 -3.74 -20.63
CA ALA A 18 12.24 -4.05 -20.78
C ALA A 18 12.47 -5.27 -21.69
N ARG A 19 11.69 -6.33 -21.53
CA ARG A 19 11.73 -7.53 -22.39
C ARG A 19 11.40 -7.23 -23.86
N ALA A 20 10.60 -6.20 -24.09
CA ALA A 20 10.32 -5.70 -25.46
C ALA A 20 11.39 -4.70 -25.95
N GLY A 21 12.53 -4.57 -25.28
CA GLY A 21 13.68 -3.77 -25.70
C GLY A 21 13.50 -2.26 -25.52
N ALA A 22 12.54 -1.78 -24.75
CA ALA A 22 12.44 -0.36 -24.41
C ALA A 22 13.52 0.05 -23.41
N LEU A 23 13.98 1.30 -23.50
CA LEU A 23 14.76 1.90 -22.41
C LEU A 23 13.82 2.17 -21.24
N VAL A 24 14.09 1.55 -20.08
CA VAL A 24 13.28 1.63 -18.87
C VAL A 24 14.07 2.22 -17.73
N THR A 25 13.49 3.20 -17.06
CA THR A 25 13.98 3.68 -15.77
C THR A 25 12.90 3.45 -14.74
N VAL A 26 13.21 2.72 -13.67
CA VAL A 26 12.33 2.50 -12.52
C VAL A 26 12.86 3.29 -11.34
N VAL A 27 12.02 4.10 -10.72
CA VAL A 27 12.38 4.88 -9.54
C VAL A 27 11.49 4.49 -8.36
N ASP A 28 12.07 4.37 -7.17
CA ASP A 28 11.34 4.14 -5.93
C ASP A 28 11.97 4.95 -4.79
N GLU A 29 11.16 5.52 -3.92
CA GLU A 29 11.63 6.30 -2.79
C GLU A 29 12.23 5.43 -1.67
N GLN A 30 11.88 4.16 -1.62
CA GLN A 30 12.35 3.22 -0.63
C GLN A 30 13.82 2.80 -0.88
N ALA A 31 14.45 2.33 0.17
CA ALA A 31 15.79 1.75 0.09
C ALA A 31 15.83 0.45 -0.73
N GLU A 32 14.74 -0.31 -0.64
CA GLU A 32 14.56 -1.60 -1.32
C GLU A 32 13.31 -1.54 -2.18
N MET A 33 13.41 -2.02 -3.40
CA MET A 33 12.29 -2.16 -4.32
C MET A 33 11.46 -3.39 -3.97
N GLY A 34 10.16 -3.33 -4.20
CA GLY A 34 9.22 -4.43 -3.95
C GLY A 34 7.86 -3.96 -3.44
N GLY A 35 7.79 -2.77 -2.86
CA GLY A 35 6.54 -2.23 -2.32
C GLY A 35 5.92 -3.19 -1.31
N THR A 36 4.62 -3.50 -1.47
CA THR A 36 3.89 -4.40 -0.58
C THR A 36 4.43 -5.84 -0.57
N LEU A 37 5.11 -6.31 -1.64
CA LEU A 37 5.73 -7.64 -1.66
C LEU A 37 6.74 -7.86 -0.53
N LEU A 38 7.36 -6.78 -0.03
CA LEU A 38 8.34 -6.86 1.06
C LEU A 38 7.70 -7.24 2.40
N SER A 39 6.40 -7.05 2.58
CA SER A 39 5.68 -7.30 3.82
C SER A 39 4.54 -8.33 3.69
N GLU A 40 4.37 -8.94 2.53
CA GLU A 40 3.35 -9.96 2.27
C GLU A 40 3.98 -11.36 2.12
N PRO A 41 4.05 -12.16 3.19
CA PRO A 41 4.72 -13.46 3.17
C PRO A 41 3.92 -14.58 2.49
N SER A 42 2.59 -14.41 2.37
CA SER A 42 1.68 -15.49 1.97
C SER A 42 1.50 -15.71 0.47
N PRO A 43 1.53 -14.67 -0.39
CA PRO A 43 1.30 -14.86 -1.81
C PRO A 43 2.39 -15.68 -2.47
N MET A 44 1.94 -16.58 -3.36
CA MET A 44 2.80 -17.31 -4.29
C MET A 44 2.57 -16.76 -5.68
N ILE A 45 3.63 -16.37 -6.36
CA ILE A 45 3.62 -15.83 -7.73
C ILE A 45 4.41 -16.78 -8.62
N GLU A 46 3.79 -17.32 -9.68
CA GLU A 46 4.42 -18.30 -10.57
C GLU A 46 5.03 -19.50 -9.79
N GLY A 47 4.34 -19.93 -8.73
CA GLY A 47 4.81 -21.04 -7.88
C GLY A 47 5.98 -20.71 -6.96
N LYS A 48 6.43 -19.47 -6.90
CA LYS A 48 7.48 -18.99 -5.99
C LYS A 48 6.88 -18.12 -4.87
N SER A 49 7.54 -18.05 -3.72
CA SER A 49 7.17 -17.06 -2.70
C SER A 49 7.24 -15.65 -3.29
N ALA A 50 6.47 -14.71 -2.76
CA ALA A 50 6.51 -13.31 -3.21
C ALA A 50 7.94 -12.74 -3.14
N TRP A 51 8.72 -13.13 -2.14
CA TRP A 51 10.10 -12.68 -1.98
C TRP A 51 11.07 -13.32 -3.01
N ASP A 52 10.92 -14.61 -3.30
CA ASP A 52 11.74 -15.28 -4.33
C ASP A 52 11.41 -14.77 -5.73
N TRP A 53 10.11 -14.51 -5.99
CA TRP A 53 9.69 -13.87 -7.24
C TRP A 53 10.28 -12.47 -7.37
N LEU A 54 10.24 -11.67 -6.29
CA LEU A 54 10.80 -10.32 -6.24
C LEU A 54 12.31 -10.35 -6.51
N ALA A 55 13.05 -11.22 -5.81
CA ALA A 55 14.48 -11.36 -5.98
C ALA A 55 14.85 -11.76 -7.42
N ALA A 56 14.15 -12.72 -7.99
CA ALA A 56 14.34 -13.14 -9.38
C ALA A 56 14.04 -12.02 -10.37
N THR A 57 12.95 -11.28 -10.15
CA THR A 57 12.55 -10.14 -10.99
C THR A 57 13.59 -9.01 -10.96
N LEU A 58 14.07 -8.65 -9.79
CA LEU A 58 15.10 -7.62 -9.66
C LEU A 58 16.42 -8.07 -10.29
N ALA A 59 16.83 -9.33 -10.11
CA ALA A 59 18.03 -9.88 -10.75
C ALA A 59 17.92 -9.84 -12.28
N GLU A 60 16.75 -10.19 -12.85
CA GLU A 60 16.51 -10.10 -14.28
C GLU A 60 16.62 -8.65 -14.79
N LEU A 61 15.94 -7.71 -14.12
CA LEU A 61 15.95 -6.28 -14.51
C LEU A 61 17.36 -5.67 -14.41
N VAL A 62 18.13 -6.00 -13.37
CA VAL A 62 19.53 -5.55 -13.22
C VAL A 62 20.41 -6.08 -14.33
N GLY A 63 20.17 -7.31 -14.79
CA GLY A 63 20.91 -7.93 -15.90
C GLY A 63 20.62 -7.34 -17.27
N MET A 64 19.59 -6.52 -17.42
CA MET A 64 19.19 -5.94 -18.72
C MET A 64 19.91 -4.61 -18.98
N PRO A 65 20.67 -4.45 -20.08
CA PRO A 65 21.41 -3.23 -20.39
C PRO A 65 20.53 -2.01 -20.70
N ASN A 66 19.26 -2.24 -21.01
CA ASN A 66 18.25 -1.21 -21.30
C ASN A 66 17.44 -0.81 -20.05
N VAL A 67 17.81 -1.26 -18.85
CA VAL A 67 17.11 -0.97 -17.60
C VAL A 67 18.01 -0.19 -16.64
N ARG A 68 17.43 0.83 -16.01
CA ARG A 68 18.03 1.54 -14.87
C ARG A 68 17.09 1.47 -13.69
N LEU A 69 17.54 0.90 -12.57
CA LEU A 69 16.86 0.90 -11.29
C LEU A 69 17.44 1.99 -10.39
N MET A 70 16.56 2.81 -9.79
CA MET A 70 16.96 3.93 -8.92
C MET A 70 16.12 3.87 -7.64
N ASN A 71 16.65 3.22 -6.62
CA ASN A 71 16.10 3.26 -5.26
C ASN A 71 16.44 4.59 -4.57
N ARG A 72 15.83 4.87 -3.41
CA ARG A 72 15.99 6.14 -2.66
C ARG A 72 15.76 7.37 -3.53
N THR A 73 14.87 7.26 -4.52
CA THR A 73 14.64 8.28 -5.53
C THR A 73 13.16 8.64 -5.57
N THR A 74 12.84 9.83 -5.07
CA THR A 74 11.48 10.35 -5.02
C THR A 74 11.16 11.15 -6.26
N ALA A 75 10.05 10.86 -6.94
CA ALA A 75 9.50 11.71 -7.97
C ALA A 75 8.78 12.90 -7.31
N ILE A 76 9.39 14.08 -7.40
CA ILE A 76 8.97 15.29 -6.67
C ILE A 76 8.02 16.20 -7.46
N GLY A 77 7.87 15.97 -8.76
CA GLY A 77 6.96 16.75 -9.59
C GLY A 77 6.83 16.21 -11.00
N TYR A 78 5.65 16.40 -11.57
CA TYR A 78 5.33 16.09 -12.94
C TYR A 78 4.99 17.39 -13.69
N TYR A 79 5.70 17.67 -14.77
CA TYR A 79 5.63 18.90 -15.52
C TYR A 79 5.23 18.62 -16.96
N HIS A 80 4.91 19.67 -17.72
CA HIS A 80 4.51 19.55 -19.12
C HIS A 80 5.48 18.74 -19.99
N GLN A 81 4.92 18.08 -20.99
CA GLN A 81 5.66 17.26 -21.95
C GLN A 81 6.44 16.12 -21.29
N ASN A 82 5.80 15.44 -20.35
CA ASN A 82 6.37 14.28 -19.63
C ASN A 82 7.74 14.57 -19.00
N MET A 83 7.94 15.77 -18.49
CA MET A 83 9.12 16.08 -17.69
C MET A 83 8.85 15.80 -16.22
N ILE A 84 9.64 14.91 -15.63
CA ILE A 84 9.55 14.53 -14.22
C ILE A 84 10.81 14.97 -13.49
N GLY A 85 10.63 15.67 -12.37
CA GLY A 85 11.68 15.96 -11.41
C GLY A 85 11.85 14.80 -10.44
N LEU A 86 13.10 14.32 -10.28
CA LEU A 86 13.42 13.27 -9.32
C LEU A 86 14.47 13.79 -8.34
N CYS A 87 14.35 13.44 -7.06
CA CYS A 87 15.33 13.67 -6.03
C CYS A 87 15.88 12.32 -5.55
N GLN A 88 17.15 12.05 -5.84
CA GLN A 88 17.86 10.85 -5.42
C GLN A 88 18.69 11.16 -4.19
N LYS A 89 18.46 10.45 -3.09
CA LYS A 89 19.28 10.50 -1.87
C LYS A 89 20.51 9.61 -2.03
N LEU A 90 21.68 10.20 -1.92
CA LEU A 90 22.96 9.51 -2.20
C LEU A 90 23.69 9.09 -0.92
N THR A 91 23.62 9.90 0.13
CA THR A 91 24.49 9.72 1.31
C THR A 91 23.76 9.68 2.65
N ASP A 92 22.46 10.02 2.70
CA ASP A 92 21.67 10.04 3.96
C ASP A 92 21.71 8.74 4.77
N HIS A 93 21.98 7.62 4.11
CA HIS A 93 22.00 6.27 4.69
C HIS A 93 23.39 5.73 5.00
N LEU A 94 24.43 6.52 4.71
CA LEU A 94 25.80 6.13 4.93
C LEU A 94 26.26 6.59 6.31
N SER A 95 26.95 5.72 7.05
CA SER A 95 27.56 6.05 8.33
C SER A 95 28.84 6.88 8.17
N ASP A 96 29.55 6.69 7.05
CA ASP A 96 30.76 7.43 6.70
C ASP A 96 30.57 8.06 5.32
N VAL A 97 30.54 9.39 5.29
CA VAL A 97 30.25 10.17 4.08
C VAL A 97 31.53 10.92 3.66
N PRO A 98 32.06 10.68 2.43
CA PRO A 98 33.15 11.48 1.91
C PRO A 98 32.84 12.98 1.93
N ALA A 99 33.83 13.81 2.31
CA ALA A 99 33.64 15.25 2.52
C ALA A 99 33.04 15.99 1.32
N ASP A 100 33.38 15.56 0.10
CA ASP A 100 32.90 16.17 -1.15
C ASP A 100 31.72 15.43 -1.80
N ALA A 101 31.16 14.41 -1.14
CA ALA A 101 30.06 13.63 -1.72
C ALA A 101 28.76 14.44 -1.70
N PRO A 102 28.04 14.54 -2.82
CA PRO A 102 26.76 15.22 -2.82
C PRO A 102 25.73 14.41 -2.00
N ARG A 103 24.97 15.09 -1.16
CA ARG A 103 23.92 14.49 -0.34
C ARG A 103 22.75 13.99 -1.20
N GLU A 104 22.37 14.80 -2.18
CA GLU A 104 21.23 14.54 -3.06
C GLU A 104 21.60 14.87 -4.50
N ARG A 105 20.90 14.21 -5.43
CA ARG A 105 21.00 14.49 -6.86
C ARG A 105 19.62 14.76 -7.44
N LEU A 106 19.46 15.92 -8.05
CA LEU A 106 18.26 16.25 -8.79
C LEU A 106 18.38 15.78 -10.25
N TRP A 107 17.39 15.05 -10.71
CA TRP A 107 17.26 14.61 -12.09
C TRP A 107 16.07 15.30 -12.74
N ARG A 108 16.24 15.72 -13.97
CA ARG A 108 15.15 16.13 -14.86
C ARG A 108 15.06 15.10 -15.97
N VAL A 109 14.00 14.30 -15.90
CA VAL A 109 13.80 13.20 -16.84
C VAL A 109 12.64 13.56 -17.75
N ARG A 110 12.88 13.54 -19.07
CA ARG A 110 11.82 13.64 -20.08
C ARG A 110 11.61 12.25 -20.67
N ALA A 111 10.44 11.67 -20.43
CA ALA A 111 10.11 10.32 -20.86
C ALA A 111 9.10 10.33 -22.01
N GLY A 112 9.22 9.41 -22.97
CA GLY A 112 8.20 9.23 -24.01
C GLY A 112 6.87 8.73 -23.43
N GLN A 113 6.95 7.86 -22.41
CA GLN A 113 5.78 7.40 -21.62
C GLN A 113 6.16 7.34 -20.14
N VAL A 114 5.20 7.64 -19.27
CA VAL A 114 5.34 7.53 -17.82
C VAL A 114 4.31 6.54 -17.29
N ILE A 115 4.73 5.66 -16.37
CA ILE A 115 3.81 4.78 -15.65
C ILE A 115 3.89 5.13 -14.17
N LEU A 116 2.76 5.56 -13.59
CA LEU A 116 2.62 5.87 -12.18
C LEU A 116 2.07 4.64 -11.44
N ALA A 117 2.94 3.95 -10.71
CA ALA A 117 2.63 2.76 -9.92
C ALA A 117 2.84 3.03 -8.42
N GLN A 118 2.43 4.22 -7.96
CA GLN A 118 2.71 4.77 -6.64
C GLN A 118 1.91 4.12 -5.49
N GLY A 119 1.02 3.17 -5.80
CA GLY A 119 0.23 2.50 -4.79
C GLY A 119 -0.86 3.38 -4.17
N ALA A 120 -1.10 3.16 -2.88
CA ALA A 120 -2.12 3.84 -2.09
C ALA A 120 -1.62 4.11 -0.68
N ILE A 121 -2.22 5.06 0.00
CA ILE A 121 -1.92 5.46 1.37
C ILE A 121 -3.04 4.93 2.27
N GLU A 122 -2.68 4.25 3.36
CA GLU A 122 -3.61 3.78 4.38
C GLU A 122 -4.22 4.95 5.14
N ARG A 123 -5.53 4.93 5.32
CA ARG A 123 -6.28 6.01 5.99
C ARG A 123 -6.32 5.83 7.49
N PRO A 124 -5.95 6.85 8.28
CA PRO A 124 -6.17 6.83 9.71
C PRO A 124 -7.66 6.94 10.06
N MET A 125 -8.02 6.50 11.25
CA MET A 125 -9.34 6.69 11.84
C MET A 125 -9.28 7.76 12.94
N VAL A 126 -10.33 8.58 13.04
CA VAL A 126 -10.37 9.71 13.97
C VAL A 126 -11.14 9.33 15.24
N PHE A 127 -10.47 9.44 16.38
CA PHE A 127 -11.02 9.25 17.73
C PHE A 127 -10.13 9.98 18.74
N ASP A 128 -10.61 10.21 19.95
CA ASP A 128 -9.85 10.93 20.97
C ASP A 128 -8.57 10.15 21.37
N GLY A 129 -7.43 10.85 21.32
CA GLY A 129 -6.10 10.30 21.60
C GLY A 129 -5.60 9.29 20.56
N ASN A 130 -5.99 9.43 19.29
CA ASN A 130 -5.48 8.60 18.19
C ASN A 130 -4.01 8.88 17.82
N ASP A 131 -3.43 9.94 18.40
CA ASP A 131 -2.01 10.31 18.29
C ASP A 131 -1.15 9.79 19.46
N ARG A 132 -1.76 9.07 20.41
CA ARG A 132 -1.06 8.53 21.58
C ARG A 132 -0.02 7.47 21.16
N PRO A 133 1.21 7.49 21.72
CA PRO A 133 2.20 6.44 21.46
C PRO A 133 1.64 5.04 21.65
N GLY A 134 1.84 4.17 20.67
CA GLY A 134 1.24 2.84 20.58
C GLY A 134 -0.05 2.77 19.75
N VAL A 135 -0.53 3.91 19.22
CA VAL A 135 -1.52 3.95 18.14
C VAL A 135 -0.76 4.10 16.82
N MET A 136 -1.05 3.24 15.84
CA MET A 136 -0.39 3.27 14.54
C MET A 136 -1.27 2.64 13.44
N MET A 137 -0.84 2.75 12.20
CA MET A 137 -1.52 2.11 11.07
C MET A 137 -1.30 0.59 11.08
N ALA A 138 -2.33 -0.16 10.70
CA ALA A 138 -2.26 -1.62 10.66
C ALA A 138 -1.24 -2.12 9.64
N GLY A 139 -1.17 -1.51 8.46
CA GLY A 139 -0.17 -1.85 7.45
C GLY A 139 1.27 -1.57 7.89
N ALA A 140 1.49 -0.53 8.71
CA ALA A 140 2.80 -0.29 9.31
C ALA A 140 3.18 -1.39 10.30
N ALA A 141 2.23 -1.83 11.15
CA ALA A 141 2.46 -2.94 12.08
C ALA A 141 2.77 -4.25 11.35
N GLN A 142 2.06 -4.53 10.25
CA GLN A 142 2.33 -5.67 9.38
C GLN A 142 3.76 -5.60 8.80
N THR A 143 4.16 -4.42 8.33
CA THR A 143 5.52 -4.21 7.81
C THR A 143 6.58 -4.43 8.90
N PHE A 144 6.38 -3.90 10.12
CA PHE A 144 7.31 -4.15 11.23
C PHE A 144 7.45 -5.64 11.53
N LEU A 145 6.34 -6.37 11.54
CA LEU A 145 6.37 -7.80 11.81
C LEU A 145 7.00 -8.59 10.66
N ASN A 146 6.44 -8.49 9.47
CA ASN A 146 6.75 -9.41 8.37
C ASN A 146 8.08 -9.11 7.69
N ARG A 147 8.47 -7.83 7.61
CA ARG A 147 9.73 -7.43 6.98
C ARG A 147 10.89 -7.36 7.98
N PHE A 148 10.63 -6.89 9.21
CA PHE A 148 11.68 -6.59 10.17
C PHE A 148 11.67 -7.50 11.41
N GLY A 149 10.71 -8.43 11.52
CA GLY A 149 10.60 -9.36 12.66
C GLY A 149 10.28 -8.67 13.99
N VAL A 150 9.68 -7.47 13.97
CA VAL A 150 9.43 -6.65 15.15
C VAL A 150 7.95 -6.63 15.50
N LYS A 151 7.60 -7.11 16.69
CA LYS A 151 6.27 -6.97 17.27
C LYS A 151 6.06 -5.56 17.81
N VAL A 152 4.98 -4.90 17.43
CA VAL A 152 4.64 -3.54 17.85
C VAL A 152 3.93 -3.48 19.22
N GLY A 153 3.48 -4.63 19.71
CA GLY A 153 2.84 -4.84 21.01
C GLY A 153 2.55 -6.30 21.22
N GLU A 154 2.34 -6.70 22.48
CA GLU A 154 2.00 -8.07 22.86
C GLU A 154 0.48 -8.30 22.91
N ARG A 155 -0.29 -7.23 23.11
CA ARG A 155 -1.75 -7.26 23.27
C ARG A 155 -2.43 -6.20 22.40
N PRO A 156 -2.26 -6.27 21.06
CA PRO A 156 -2.84 -5.29 20.17
C PRO A 156 -4.35 -5.44 20.05
N VAL A 157 -5.03 -4.31 19.78
CA VAL A 157 -6.40 -4.24 19.27
C VAL A 157 -6.34 -3.71 17.84
N ILE A 158 -7.05 -4.36 16.92
CA ILE A 158 -7.22 -3.89 15.55
C ILE A 158 -8.51 -3.07 15.47
N LEU A 159 -8.44 -1.87 14.92
CA LEU A 159 -9.60 -1.02 14.62
C LEU A 159 -9.68 -0.80 13.12
N THR A 160 -10.74 -1.24 12.48
CA THR A 160 -10.77 -1.22 11.02
C THR A 160 -12.15 -0.97 10.41
N SER A 161 -12.14 -0.54 9.15
CA SER A 161 -13.25 -0.55 8.21
C SER A 161 -12.87 -1.27 6.90
N HIS A 162 -11.77 -2.06 6.91
CA HIS A 162 -11.23 -2.69 5.70
C HIS A 162 -10.63 -4.06 6.00
N ASP A 163 -10.69 -4.98 5.01
CA ASP A 163 -10.25 -6.38 5.17
C ASP A 163 -8.73 -6.50 5.41
N SER A 164 -7.91 -5.60 4.85
CA SER A 164 -6.45 -5.69 4.97
C SER A 164 -5.95 -5.76 6.41
N ALA A 165 -6.58 -5.04 7.33
CA ALA A 165 -6.17 -5.05 8.74
C ALA A 165 -6.49 -6.37 9.46
N TRP A 166 -7.41 -7.18 8.95
CA TRP A 166 -7.66 -8.50 9.48
C TRP A 166 -6.46 -9.41 9.26
N TYR A 167 -5.80 -9.31 8.11
CA TYR A 167 -4.58 -10.07 7.85
C TYR A 167 -3.43 -9.64 8.75
N THR A 168 -3.33 -8.35 9.09
CA THR A 168 -2.39 -7.88 10.12
C THR A 168 -2.68 -8.52 11.48
N ALA A 169 -3.97 -8.64 11.87
CA ALA A 169 -4.36 -9.35 13.10
C ALA A 169 -3.92 -10.81 13.07
N PHE A 170 -4.09 -11.48 11.94
CA PHE A 170 -3.73 -12.89 11.79
C PHE A 170 -2.22 -13.10 11.84
N ASP A 171 -1.46 -12.28 11.14
CA ASP A 171 0.01 -12.33 11.15
C ASP A 171 0.55 -12.12 12.58
N LEU A 172 0.01 -11.15 13.31
CA LEU A 172 0.40 -10.91 14.70
C LEU A 172 0.03 -12.07 15.62
N ALA A 173 -1.18 -12.65 15.47
CA ALA A 173 -1.60 -13.80 16.26
C ALA A 173 -0.72 -15.02 15.96
N ASP A 174 -0.43 -15.30 14.69
CA ASP A 174 0.43 -16.41 14.26
C ASP A 174 1.89 -16.21 14.74
N ALA A 175 2.33 -14.96 14.92
CA ALA A 175 3.61 -14.61 15.53
C ALA A 175 3.59 -14.67 17.07
N GLY A 176 2.47 -15.09 17.69
CA GLY A 176 2.34 -15.27 19.13
C GLY A 176 1.95 -14.02 19.92
N CYS A 177 1.47 -12.95 19.26
CA CYS A 177 0.82 -11.85 19.97
C CYS A 177 -0.59 -12.26 20.41
N LYS A 178 -1.02 -11.82 21.58
CA LYS A 178 -2.40 -11.96 22.02
C LYS A 178 -3.25 -10.85 21.41
N VAL A 179 -3.66 -10.97 20.14
CA VAL A 179 -4.60 -10.01 19.55
C VAL A 179 -5.90 -10.03 20.38
N VAL A 180 -6.18 -8.91 21.06
CA VAL A 180 -7.27 -8.86 22.06
C VAL A 180 -8.62 -8.81 21.37
N ALA A 181 -8.75 -7.99 20.33
CA ALA A 181 -9.98 -7.88 19.54
C ALA A 181 -9.71 -7.30 18.16
N ILE A 182 -10.57 -7.66 17.20
CA ILE A 182 -10.78 -6.93 15.96
C ILE A 182 -12.08 -6.15 16.09
N VAL A 183 -11.99 -4.83 16.05
CA VAL A 183 -13.11 -3.88 16.09
C VAL A 183 -13.34 -3.40 14.68
N ASP A 184 -14.42 -3.84 14.05
CA ASP A 184 -14.75 -3.47 12.67
C ASP A 184 -16.02 -2.61 12.65
N THR A 185 -15.94 -1.48 11.96
CA THR A 185 -17.09 -0.58 11.82
C THR A 185 -18.20 -1.15 10.94
N ARG A 186 -17.86 -2.13 10.12
CA ARG A 186 -18.82 -2.82 9.25
C ARG A 186 -19.53 -3.92 10.03
N THR A 187 -20.73 -4.27 9.56
CA THR A 187 -21.54 -5.38 10.10
C THR A 187 -21.51 -6.62 9.21
N ASP A 188 -21.20 -6.43 7.93
CA ASP A 188 -21.12 -7.50 6.94
C ASP A 188 -19.65 -7.79 6.64
N ILE A 189 -19.16 -8.89 7.18
CA ILE A 189 -17.78 -9.36 7.09
C ILE A 189 -17.77 -10.71 6.38
N ALA A 190 -16.82 -10.89 5.50
CA ALA A 190 -16.65 -12.14 4.76
C ALA A 190 -16.53 -13.34 5.73
N PRO A 191 -17.33 -14.43 5.54
CA PRO A 191 -17.31 -15.59 6.44
C PRO A 191 -15.93 -16.19 6.66
N ALA A 192 -15.06 -16.17 5.64
CA ALA A 192 -13.70 -16.67 5.72
C ALA A 192 -12.85 -15.88 6.74
N LEU A 193 -13.00 -14.56 6.81
CA LEU A 193 -12.31 -13.73 7.81
C LEU A 193 -12.81 -14.02 9.23
N MET A 194 -14.13 -14.16 9.39
CA MET A 194 -14.73 -14.52 10.68
C MET A 194 -14.22 -15.89 11.15
N GLN A 195 -14.19 -16.89 10.28
CA GLN A 195 -13.68 -18.22 10.60
C GLN A 195 -12.18 -18.19 10.96
N ALA A 196 -11.38 -17.40 10.21
CA ALA A 196 -9.95 -17.24 10.49
C ALA A 196 -9.67 -16.54 11.83
N ALA A 197 -10.51 -15.59 12.25
CA ALA A 197 -10.42 -14.96 13.56
C ALA A 197 -10.80 -15.95 14.68
N MET A 198 -11.89 -16.72 14.47
CA MET A 198 -12.34 -17.73 15.42
C MET A 198 -11.28 -18.82 15.66
N SER A 199 -10.64 -19.33 14.59
CA SER A 199 -9.58 -20.34 14.71
C SER A 199 -8.37 -19.87 15.51
N ARG A 200 -8.13 -18.53 15.55
CA ARG A 200 -7.07 -17.88 16.35
C ARG A 200 -7.54 -17.36 17.69
N GLN A 201 -8.79 -17.66 18.08
CA GLN A 201 -9.42 -17.22 19.32
C GLN A 201 -9.40 -15.68 19.50
N VAL A 202 -9.50 -14.93 18.39
CA VAL A 202 -9.58 -13.47 18.41
C VAL A 202 -11.03 -13.04 18.52
N GLU A 203 -11.34 -12.19 19.52
CA GLU A 203 -12.66 -11.60 19.67
C GLU A 203 -12.96 -10.66 18.50
N VAL A 204 -14.17 -10.70 17.96
CA VAL A 204 -14.61 -9.82 16.85
C VAL A 204 -15.80 -9.00 17.29
N LEU A 205 -15.68 -7.67 17.16
CA LEU A 205 -16.72 -6.69 17.44
C LEU A 205 -17.11 -5.98 16.15
N THR A 206 -18.12 -6.51 15.45
CA THR A 206 -18.64 -5.89 14.21
C THR A 206 -19.64 -4.76 14.53
N GLY A 207 -19.72 -3.76 13.65
CA GLY A 207 -20.58 -2.59 13.87
C GLY A 207 -20.13 -1.74 15.06
N HIS A 208 -18.84 -1.73 15.40
CA HIS A 208 -18.28 -0.95 16.49
C HIS A 208 -17.25 0.05 15.97
N THR A 209 -17.09 1.16 16.67
CA THR A 209 -16.04 2.15 16.43
C THR A 209 -15.31 2.49 17.72
N ALA A 210 -14.11 3.08 17.60
CA ALA A 210 -13.42 3.65 18.73
C ALA A 210 -13.88 5.09 18.97
N THR A 211 -13.98 5.49 20.25
CA THR A 211 -14.26 6.87 20.62
C THR A 211 -13.11 7.53 21.40
N ALA A 212 -12.28 6.75 22.08
CA ALA A 212 -11.11 7.29 22.78
C ALA A 212 -10.08 6.20 23.08
N THR A 213 -8.84 6.63 23.38
CA THR A 213 -7.83 5.80 24.03
C THR A 213 -7.59 6.22 25.47
N GLY A 214 -7.12 5.30 26.30
CA GLY A 214 -6.67 5.56 27.67
C GLY A 214 -5.18 5.28 27.84
N GLY A 215 -4.54 5.99 28.77
CA GLY A 215 -3.12 5.86 29.09
C GLY A 215 -2.46 7.23 29.25
N ARG A 216 -1.30 7.29 29.89
CA ARG A 216 -0.56 8.55 30.12
C ARG A 216 0.53 8.76 29.05
N LEU A 217 1.57 7.92 29.05
CA LEU A 217 2.72 8.03 28.14
C LEU A 217 2.55 7.22 26.87
N ARG A 218 1.73 6.17 26.91
CA ARG A 218 1.38 5.30 25.79
C ARG A 218 -0.01 4.72 26.02
N VAL A 219 -0.58 4.15 24.97
CA VAL A 219 -1.88 3.50 25.02
C VAL A 219 -1.87 2.34 26.04
N LYS A 220 -2.92 2.25 26.84
CA LYS A 220 -3.19 1.18 27.83
C LYS A 220 -4.58 0.57 27.65
N SER A 221 -5.45 1.29 26.96
CA SER A 221 -6.80 0.82 26.65
C SER A 221 -7.38 1.60 25.46
N ILE A 222 -8.41 1.03 24.85
CA ILE A 222 -9.26 1.66 23.85
C ILE A 222 -10.70 1.57 24.32
N ARG A 223 -11.48 2.64 24.12
CA ARG A 223 -12.92 2.68 24.37
C ARG A 223 -13.64 2.50 23.04
N VAL A 224 -14.46 1.46 22.97
CA VAL A 224 -15.21 1.09 21.76
C VAL A 224 -16.70 1.12 22.04
N ASN A 225 -17.47 1.49 21.02
CA ASN A 225 -18.91 1.66 21.12
C ASN A 225 -19.58 0.97 19.94
N PRO A 226 -20.70 0.28 20.11
CA PRO A 226 -21.52 -0.19 19.01
C PRO A 226 -22.15 1.00 18.30
N VAL A 227 -22.24 0.92 16.97
CA VAL A 227 -22.88 1.93 16.12
C VAL A 227 -24.07 1.28 15.41
N ARG A 228 -25.28 1.75 15.70
CA ARG A 228 -26.52 1.24 15.10
C ARG A 228 -27.37 2.41 14.59
N GLY A 229 -27.68 2.41 13.29
CA GLY A 229 -28.57 3.43 12.71
C GLY A 229 -28.08 4.88 12.93
N GLY A 230 -26.76 5.11 12.99
CA GLY A 230 -26.18 6.42 13.27
C GLY A 230 -26.06 6.78 14.76
N THR A 231 -26.53 5.93 15.67
CA THR A 231 -26.45 6.16 17.12
C THR A 231 -25.30 5.38 17.73
N VAL A 232 -24.54 6.03 18.60
CA VAL A 232 -23.44 5.44 19.37
C VAL A 232 -23.99 4.88 20.68
N GLY A 233 -23.86 3.56 20.90
CA GLY A 233 -24.33 2.88 22.11
C GLY A 233 -23.33 2.95 23.28
N ALA A 234 -23.61 2.18 24.34
CA ALA A 234 -22.80 2.17 25.56
C ALA A 234 -21.33 1.74 25.27
N ALA A 235 -20.40 2.44 25.89
CA ALA A 235 -18.99 2.18 25.72
C ALA A 235 -18.50 0.93 26.44
N ARG A 236 -17.59 0.19 25.82
CA ARG A 236 -16.77 -0.86 26.44
C ARG A 236 -15.30 -0.48 26.38
N THR A 237 -14.59 -0.60 27.49
CA THR A 237 -13.15 -0.38 27.53
C THR A 237 -12.41 -1.71 27.40
N ILE A 238 -11.46 -1.77 26.47
CA ILE A 238 -10.61 -2.93 26.21
C ILE A 238 -9.17 -2.57 26.56
N THR A 239 -8.54 -3.35 27.44
CA THR A 239 -7.13 -3.17 27.81
C THR A 239 -6.23 -3.68 26.68
N CYS A 240 -5.29 -2.85 26.25
CA CYS A 240 -4.35 -3.17 25.16
C CYS A 240 -3.04 -2.37 25.35
N ASP A 241 -2.00 -2.74 24.63
CA ASP A 241 -0.72 -2.03 24.59
C ASP A 241 -0.38 -1.44 23.21
N ALA A 242 -1.17 -1.79 22.21
CA ALA A 242 -1.16 -1.18 20.88
C ALA A 242 -2.58 -1.09 20.30
N VAL A 243 -2.84 -0.06 19.51
CA VAL A 243 -4.06 0.09 18.68
C VAL A 243 -3.63 0.25 17.23
N LEU A 244 -4.04 -0.69 16.39
CA LEU A 244 -3.65 -0.76 14.99
C LEU A 244 -4.86 -0.43 14.13
N MET A 245 -4.83 0.72 13.46
CA MET A 245 -5.99 1.23 12.75
C MET A 245 -5.86 1.18 11.24
N CYS A 246 -6.99 0.96 10.55
CA CYS A 246 -7.10 1.03 9.10
C CYS A 246 -8.49 1.53 8.69
N GLY A 247 -8.56 2.77 8.21
CA GLY A 247 -9.78 3.36 7.63
C GLY A 247 -9.96 3.06 6.13
N GLY A 248 -9.25 2.07 5.61
CA GLY A 248 -9.17 1.77 4.18
C GLY A 248 -7.99 2.44 3.50
N TRP A 249 -8.03 2.55 2.18
CA TRP A 249 -6.91 3.01 1.36
C TRP A 249 -7.34 4.13 0.42
N THR A 250 -6.42 5.07 0.17
CA THR A 250 -6.59 6.16 -0.79
C THR A 250 -5.51 6.04 -1.86
N PRO A 251 -5.87 5.93 -3.14
CA PRO A 251 -4.91 5.93 -4.24
C PRO A 251 -3.97 7.15 -4.20
N SER A 252 -2.68 6.92 -4.44
CA SER A 252 -1.68 8.00 -4.51
C SER A 252 -1.71 8.67 -5.88
N LEU A 253 -2.44 9.78 -6.00
CA LEU A 253 -2.68 10.47 -7.27
C LEU A 253 -1.98 11.84 -7.38
N HIS A 254 -1.05 12.15 -6.49
CA HIS A 254 -0.41 13.46 -6.42
C HIS A 254 0.29 13.82 -7.75
N LEU A 255 1.15 12.93 -8.28
CA LEU A 255 1.84 13.18 -9.54
C LEU A 255 0.87 13.19 -10.75
N PHE A 256 -0.19 12.37 -10.71
CA PHE A 256 -1.22 12.43 -11.74
C PHE A 256 -1.94 13.78 -11.73
N SER A 257 -2.25 14.31 -10.55
CA SER A 257 -2.86 15.66 -10.42
C SER A 257 -1.97 16.76 -10.98
N HIS A 258 -0.63 16.63 -10.92
CA HIS A 258 0.28 17.57 -11.54
C HIS A 258 0.17 17.60 -13.07
N THR A 259 -0.29 16.54 -13.72
CA THR A 259 -0.55 16.53 -15.16
C THR A 259 -1.80 17.34 -15.56
N LYS A 260 -2.58 17.83 -14.59
CA LYS A 260 -3.92 18.42 -14.79
C LYS A 260 -4.96 17.43 -15.34
N GLY A 261 -4.72 16.14 -15.20
CA GLY A 261 -5.73 15.10 -15.42
C GLY A 261 -6.89 15.22 -14.43
N SER A 262 -8.09 14.80 -14.83
CA SER A 262 -9.25 14.83 -13.92
C SER A 262 -9.15 13.73 -12.86
N LEU A 263 -9.73 14.01 -11.70
CA LEU A 263 -9.93 13.04 -10.63
C LEU A 263 -11.43 12.78 -10.50
N ASP A 264 -11.84 11.53 -10.67
CA ASP A 264 -13.24 11.14 -10.63
C ASP A 264 -13.57 10.48 -9.28
N TRP A 265 -14.63 10.95 -8.61
CA TRP A 265 -15.05 10.35 -7.34
C TRP A 265 -15.73 9.00 -7.58
N ASP A 266 -15.19 7.94 -7.00
CA ASP A 266 -15.83 6.63 -6.95
C ASP A 266 -16.54 6.42 -5.63
N ALA A 267 -17.86 6.35 -5.67
CA ALA A 267 -18.70 6.21 -4.48
C ALA A 267 -18.55 4.83 -3.80
N LYS A 268 -18.14 3.80 -4.54
CA LYS A 268 -17.92 2.45 -4.01
C LYS A 268 -16.57 2.36 -3.30
N ALA A 269 -15.53 2.87 -3.93
CA ALA A 269 -14.19 2.93 -3.32
C ALA A 269 -14.08 4.01 -2.24
N LYS A 270 -15.03 4.95 -2.18
CA LYS A 270 -14.96 6.15 -1.33
C LYS A 270 -13.62 6.88 -1.47
N ALA A 271 -13.15 6.99 -2.71
CA ALA A 271 -11.88 7.59 -3.08
C ALA A 271 -11.96 8.24 -4.45
N TYR A 272 -11.04 9.16 -4.72
CA TYR A 272 -10.82 9.64 -6.06
C TYR A 272 -10.00 8.62 -6.84
N LEU A 273 -10.38 8.39 -8.10
CA LEU A 273 -9.66 7.59 -9.08
C LEU A 273 -9.19 8.47 -10.24
N PRO A 274 -8.17 8.05 -11.00
CA PRO A 274 -7.70 8.80 -12.15
C PRO A 274 -8.76 8.77 -13.27
N GLY A 275 -9.13 9.95 -13.75
CA GLY A 275 -10.05 10.15 -14.88
C GLY A 275 -9.30 10.44 -16.19
N HIS A 276 -9.68 11.53 -16.88
CA HIS A 276 -9.06 11.91 -18.14
C HIS A 276 -7.59 12.31 -17.97
N LYS A 277 -6.70 11.76 -18.81
CA LYS A 277 -5.27 12.09 -18.85
C LYS A 277 -4.96 13.17 -19.90
N THR A 278 -4.05 14.07 -19.60
CA THR A 278 -3.61 15.16 -20.49
C THR A 278 -2.18 15.00 -20.99
N GLU A 279 -1.40 14.13 -20.37
CA GLU A 279 -0.01 13.81 -20.72
C GLU A 279 0.12 12.33 -21.12
N ALA A 280 1.27 11.93 -21.67
CA ALA A 280 1.53 10.55 -22.04
C ALA A 280 1.85 9.69 -20.78
N VAL A 281 0.83 9.47 -19.97
CA VAL A 281 0.90 8.81 -18.67
C VAL A 281 -0.07 7.64 -18.57
N HIS A 282 0.34 6.57 -17.90
CA HIS A 282 -0.49 5.46 -17.44
C HIS A 282 -0.41 5.38 -15.92
N ILE A 283 -1.48 4.97 -15.27
CA ILE A 283 -1.52 4.68 -13.85
C ILE A 283 -1.74 3.16 -13.71
N ALA A 284 -1.09 2.52 -12.73
CA ALA A 284 -1.19 1.09 -12.52
C ALA A 284 -1.38 0.70 -11.05
N GLY A 285 -2.07 -0.43 -10.84
CA GLY A 285 -2.28 -1.06 -9.54
C GLY A 285 -3.19 -0.27 -8.61
N ALA A 286 -2.83 -0.16 -7.34
CA ALA A 286 -3.65 0.49 -6.31
C ALA A 286 -3.90 1.98 -6.59
N GLY A 287 -3.06 2.64 -7.40
CA GLY A 287 -3.31 3.99 -7.90
C GLY A 287 -4.58 4.09 -8.77
N ARG A 288 -5.09 2.98 -9.30
CA ARG A 288 -6.37 2.86 -10.01
C ARG A 288 -7.48 2.23 -9.18
N GLY A 289 -7.26 2.04 -7.87
CA GLY A 289 -8.20 1.35 -7.01
C GLY A 289 -8.25 -0.18 -7.24
N LEU A 290 -7.20 -0.76 -7.82
CA LEU A 290 -7.07 -2.20 -7.99
C LEU A 290 -6.26 -2.77 -6.82
N TRP A 291 -6.93 -3.56 -6.00
CA TRP A 291 -6.37 -4.13 -4.79
C TRP A 291 -5.92 -5.57 -5.01
N GLY A 292 -4.87 -5.96 -4.31
CA GLY A 292 -4.30 -7.30 -4.42
C GLY A 292 -3.09 -7.38 -5.34
N ILE A 293 -2.25 -8.37 -5.08
CA ILE A 293 -1.00 -8.59 -5.81
C ILE A 293 -1.30 -9.08 -7.23
N ALA A 294 -2.25 -10.00 -7.38
CA ALA A 294 -2.66 -10.52 -8.69
C ALA A 294 -3.13 -9.38 -9.62
N ALA A 295 -4.08 -8.57 -9.14
CA ALA A 295 -4.60 -7.45 -9.92
C ALA A 295 -3.52 -6.39 -10.22
N ALA A 296 -2.62 -6.14 -9.28
CA ALA A 296 -1.53 -5.18 -9.46
C ALA A 296 -0.51 -5.65 -10.52
N LEU A 297 -0.14 -6.93 -10.51
CA LEU A 297 0.78 -7.51 -11.51
C LEU A 297 0.18 -7.47 -12.91
N GLU A 298 -1.08 -7.90 -13.05
CA GLU A 298 -1.78 -7.92 -14.32
C GLU A 298 -1.95 -6.50 -14.90
N ASP A 299 -2.41 -5.56 -14.08
CA ASP A 299 -2.61 -4.17 -14.50
C ASP A 299 -1.27 -3.48 -14.81
N GLY A 300 -0.22 -3.78 -14.06
CA GLY A 300 1.14 -3.30 -14.33
C GLY A 300 1.67 -3.79 -15.68
N ALA A 301 1.55 -5.09 -15.97
CA ALA A 301 1.93 -5.66 -17.26
C ALA A 301 1.14 -5.03 -18.41
N LYS A 302 -0.17 -4.84 -18.22
CA LYS A 302 -1.03 -4.14 -19.17
C LYS A 302 -0.56 -2.70 -19.40
N ALA A 303 -0.28 -1.94 -18.34
CA ALA A 303 0.21 -0.56 -18.45
C ALA A 303 1.55 -0.49 -19.18
N GLY A 304 2.46 -1.45 -18.97
CA GLY A 304 3.71 -1.59 -19.72
C GLY A 304 3.48 -1.81 -21.22
N ALA A 305 2.57 -2.72 -21.56
CA ALA A 305 2.20 -3.02 -22.96
C ALA A 305 1.50 -1.81 -23.63
N ASP A 306 0.60 -1.13 -22.91
CA ASP A 306 -0.10 0.07 -23.42
C ASP A 306 0.89 1.22 -23.66
N ALA A 307 1.82 1.46 -22.75
CA ALA A 307 2.87 2.46 -22.92
C ALA A 307 3.76 2.18 -24.16
N LEU A 308 4.06 0.91 -24.40
CA LEU A 308 4.82 0.52 -25.62
C LEU A 308 4.01 0.72 -26.90
N ARG A 309 2.74 0.40 -26.88
CA ARG A 309 1.83 0.64 -28.02
C ARG A 309 1.75 2.13 -28.34
N ASP A 310 1.65 2.99 -27.35
CA ASP A 310 1.66 4.45 -27.52
C ASP A 310 3.01 4.97 -28.06
N LEU A 311 4.10 4.22 -27.89
CA LEU A 311 5.41 4.46 -28.52
C LEU A 311 5.56 3.82 -29.90
N GLY A 312 4.50 3.25 -30.49
CA GLY A 312 4.53 2.56 -31.77
C GLY A 312 5.22 1.19 -31.76
N ARG A 313 5.37 0.58 -30.57
CA ARG A 313 5.98 -0.74 -30.41
C ARG A 313 4.93 -1.81 -30.10
N LYS A 314 5.22 -3.06 -30.45
CA LYS A 314 4.37 -4.21 -30.12
C LYS A 314 4.90 -4.88 -28.87
N ALA A 315 4.02 -5.09 -27.89
CA ALA A 315 4.29 -5.95 -26.72
C ALA A 315 2.97 -6.57 -26.26
N GLY A 316 3.02 -7.82 -25.80
CA GLY A 316 1.95 -8.46 -25.06
C GLY A 316 2.10 -8.18 -23.58
N ALA A 317 0.98 -8.05 -22.85
CA ALA A 317 0.99 -8.06 -21.39
C ALA A 317 1.24 -9.49 -20.90
N ALA A 318 2.14 -9.63 -19.93
CA ALA A 318 2.33 -10.91 -19.25
C ALA A 318 1.13 -11.20 -18.33
N THR A 319 0.80 -12.46 -18.16
CA THR A 319 -0.15 -12.94 -17.15
C THR A 319 0.64 -13.59 -16.01
N TYR A 320 0.10 -13.52 -14.79
CA TYR A 320 0.75 -14.05 -13.60
C TYR A 320 -0.19 -15.00 -12.85
N ALA A 321 0.25 -16.22 -12.58
CA ALA A 321 -0.46 -17.13 -11.69
C ALA A 321 -0.16 -16.75 -10.24
N VAL A 322 -1.17 -16.24 -9.52
CA VAL A 322 -1.03 -15.83 -8.12
C VAL A 322 -1.98 -16.65 -7.24
N THR A 323 -1.47 -17.20 -6.15
CA THR A 323 -2.27 -17.87 -5.12
C THR A 323 -1.95 -17.28 -3.74
N GLY A 324 -2.86 -17.43 -2.77
CA GLY A 324 -2.67 -16.90 -1.42
C GLY A 324 -2.72 -15.36 -1.33
N ASP A 325 -3.25 -14.69 -2.36
CA ASP A 325 -3.44 -13.24 -2.35
C ASP A 325 -4.49 -12.85 -1.31
N ARG A 326 -4.10 -12.01 -0.36
CA ARG A 326 -4.89 -11.65 0.82
C ARG A 326 -5.67 -10.34 0.65
N THR A 327 -5.33 -9.54 -0.33
CA THR A 327 -5.79 -8.15 -0.43
C THR A 327 -6.89 -7.97 -1.48
N GLY A 328 -7.35 -9.04 -2.13
CA GLY A 328 -8.17 -9.03 -3.34
C GLY A 328 -9.62 -8.54 -3.22
N THR A 329 -10.12 -8.27 -2.03
CA THR A 329 -11.50 -7.78 -1.89
C THR A 329 -11.51 -6.34 -1.41
N GLY A 330 -11.55 -5.43 -2.37
CA GLY A 330 -11.81 -4.02 -2.07
C GLY A 330 -13.19 -3.87 -1.43
N VAL A 331 -13.23 -3.56 -0.14
CA VAL A 331 -14.47 -3.38 0.59
C VAL A 331 -14.80 -1.92 0.75
N THR A 332 -16.06 -1.62 0.55
CA THR A 332 -16.66 -0.31 0.79
C THR A 332 -16.46 0.13 2.23
N GLN A 333 -15.81 1.25 2.42
CA GLN A 333 -15.80 1.93 3.69
C GLN A 333 -17.22 2.38 4.03
N LYS A 334 -17.74 1.94 5.18
CA LYS A 334 -18.99 2.47 5.72
C LYS A 334 -18.70 3.86 6.32
N GLU A 335 -19.56 4.83 6.00
CA GLU A 335 -19.47 6.14 6.64
C GLU A 335 -19.68 5.96 8.15
N LEU A 336 -18.76 6.48 8.95
CA LEU A 336 -18.98 6.60 10.38
C LEU A 336 -19.98 7.74 10.60
N PRO A 337 -20.93 7.58 11.52
CA PRO A 337 -21.81 8.70 11.89
C PRO A 337 -20.92 9.83 12.40
N THR A 338 -21.04 10.99 11.79
CA THR A 338 -20.47 12.23 12.32
C THR A 338 -21.47 12.71 13.38
N ASP A 339 -21.27 12.29 14.61
CA ASP A 339 -22.03 12.88 15.72
C ASP A 339 -21.52 14.29 15.95
N ARG A 340 -22.27 15.26 15.44
CA ARG A 340 -22.17 16.67 15.84
C ARG A 340 -23.25 16.91 16.88
N SER A 341 -23.05 16.47 18.09
CA SER A 341 -23.82 16.93 19.23
C SER A 341 -22.91 17.48 20.30
#